data_7cc217f752b865ab181ec68518aac24f
#
_entry.id   7cc217f752b865ab181ec68518aac24f
#
_cell.length_a   1.000
_cell.length_b   1.000
_cell.length_c   1.000
_cell.angle_alpha   90.00
_cell.angle_beta   90.00
_cell.angle_gamma   90.00
#
_symmetry.space_group_name_H-M   'P 1'
#
loop_
_entity.id
_entity.type
_entity.pdbx_description
1 polymer ?
#
loop_
_entity_poly.entity_id
_entity_poly.type
_entity_poly.pdbx_seq_one_letter_code
_entity_poly.pdbx_strand_id
1 'polypeptide(L)'
;MKNFFVTICAVGIFLTGCGSDETSTPKVNTYKINLSNAKDGIYTVESSLDAQLGKSVLTLTIRDKKITAAEFAGFDINGKRKDENYGEFAATVDDYQKAQAAVDAIKIYPAQLVETQDLSKVDAISGATISYNQFVETVTRAVEEAAK
;
A
#
# COMPACT_ATOMS: atom_id res chain seq x y z
N MET A 1 67.51 -14.40 18.25
CA MET A 1 68.20 -14.85 17.03
C MET A 1 67.22 -14.91 15.88
N LYS A 2 67.55 -14.17 14.82
CA LYS A 2 67.14 -14.30 13.40
C LYS A 2 65.65 -14.22 13.09
N ASN A 3 65.24 -13.07 12.71
CA ASN A 3 64.92 -12.55 11.38
C ASN A 3 64.43 -13.61 10.34
N PHE A 4 63.21 -13.44 9.84
CA PHE A 4 63.03 -13.43 8.39
C PHE A 4 61.82 -12.60 7.99
N PHE A 5 62.14 -11.53 7.28
CA PHE A 5 61.25 -10.73 6.45
C PHE A 5 60.87 -11.52 5.20
N VAL A 6 59.60 -11.56 4.87
CA VAL A 6 59.20 -11.72 3.47
C VAL A 6 58.09 -10.78 3.17
N THR A 7 58.47 -9.75 2.48
CA THR A 7 57.60 -8.86 1.71
C THR A 7 57.22 -9.56 0.43
N ILE A 8 55.94 -9.68 0.13
CA ILE A 8 55.50 -9.91 -1.26
C ILE A 8 54.40 -8.90 -1.56
N CYS A 9 54.77 -8.07 -2.52
CA CYS A 9 53.98 -7.08 -3.21
C CYS A 9 52.92 -7.72 -4.12
N ALA A 10 51.87 -6.93 -4.28
CA ALA A 10 51.12 -6.63 -5.50
C ALA A 10 50.22 -7.73 -6.06
N VAL A 11 49.01 -7.43 -6.29
CA VAL A 11 48.48 -7.00 -7.60
C VAL A 11 47.01 -6.65 -7.41
N GLY A 12 46.68 -5.43 -7.71
CA GLY A 12 45.31 -4.96 -7.79
C GLY A 12 44.60 -5.61 -8.97
N ILE A 13 43.39 -6.06 -8.74
CA ILE A 13 42.44 -6.26 -9.82
C ILE A 13 41.20 -5.42 -9.43
N PHE A 14 41.11 -4.28 -10.08
CA PHE A 14 39.87 -3.53 -10.19
C PHE A 14 38.91 -4.35 -11.04
N LEU A 15 37.87 -4.89 -10.46
CA LEU A 15 36.66 -5.29 -11.16
C LEU A 15 35.58 -4.33 -10.80
N THR A 16 35.42 -3.31 -11.65
CA THR A 16 34.21 -2.51 -11.76
C THR A 16 33.08 -3.42 -12.24
N GLY A 17 32.28 -3.91 -11.32
CA GLY A 17 31.04 -4.58 -11.58
C GLY A 17 29.89 -3.66 -11.14
N CYS A 18 29.44 -2.75 -12.02
CA CYS A 18 28.11 -2.17 -11.91
C CYS A 18 27.10 -3.28 -12.11
N GLY A 19 26.41 -3.62 -11.06
CA GLY A 19 25.26 -4.48 -11.06
C GLY A 19 24.37 -4.02 -9.93
N SER A 20 23.62 -2.94 -10.17
CA SER A 20 22.54 -2.53 -9.27
C SER A 20 21.34 -3.42 -9.54
N ASP A 21 21.37 -4.64 -9.03
CA ASP A 21 20.16 -5.40 -8.81
C ASP A 21 19.50 -4.83 -7.54
N GLU A 22 18.71 -3.79 -7.74
CA GLU A 22 17.68 -3.46 -6.76
C GLU A 22 16.64 -4.57 -6.79
N THR A 23 16.96 -5.65 -6.10
CA THR A 23 15.94 -6.59 -5.63
C THR A 23 15.08 -5.80 -4.65
N SER A 24 14.00 -5.23 -5.15
CA SER A 24 12.97 -4.65 -4.31
C SER A 24 12.33 -5.79 -3.53
N THR A 25 12.94 -6.13 -2.39
CA THR A 25 12.25 -6.88 -1.36
C THR A 25 10.95 -6.13 -1.06
N PRO A 26 9.78 -6.79 -1.11
CA PRO A 26 8.55 -6.15 -0.70
C PRO A 26 8.76 -5.65 0.73
N LYS A 27 8.66 -4.34 0.92
CA LYS A 27 8.65 -3.76 2.26
C LYS A 27 7.48 -4.41 2.97
N VAL A 28 7.76 -5.29 3.91
CA VAL A 28 6.76 -5.80 4.86
C VAL A 28 6.34 -4.58 5.65
N ASN A 29 5.27 -3.94 5.20
CA ASN A 29 4.70 -2.79 5.85
C ASN A 29 4.06 -3.27 7.15
N THR A 30 4.75 -3.05 8.25
CA THR A 30 4.24 -3.35 9.59
C THR A 30 3.26 -2.23 9.99
N TYR A 31 2.17 -2.09 9.24
CA TYR A 31 1.11 -1.14 9.58
C TYR A 31 0.25 -1.72 10.69
N LYS A 32 0.71 -1.59 11.92
CA LYS A 32 -0.13 -1.88 13.09
C LYS A 32 -1.02 -0.68 13.37
N ILE A 33 -2.33 -0.85 13.18
CA ILE A 33 -3.32 0.08 13.68
C ILE A 33 -3.53 -0.15 15.19
N ASN A 34 -3.66 0.95 15.94
CA ASN A 34 -3.92 0.88 17.39
C ASN A 34 -5.28 1.53 17.69
N LEU A 35 -6.26 0.72 18.04
CA LEU A 35 -7.60 1.17 18.35
C LEU A 35 -7.84 1.38 19.86
N SER A 36 -6.82 1.22 20.72
CA SER A 36 -7.00 1.31 22.18
C SER A 36 -7.56 2.66 22.65
N ASN A 37 -7.19 3.75 21.97
CA ASN A 37 -7.66 5.11 22.25
C ASN A 37 -8.72 5.60 21.26
N ALA A 38 -9.13 4.76 20.29
CA ALA A 38 -10.12 5.15 19.31
C ALA A 38 -11.48 5.38 19.97
N LYS A 39 -12.12 6.47 19.59
CA LYS A 39 -13.49 6.80 19.97
C LYS A 39 -14.46 6.14 18.99
N ASP A 40 -15.63 5.78 19.50
CA ASP A 40 -16.70 5.29 18.65
C ASP A 40 -17.18 6.38 17.71
N GLY A 41 -17.35 6.04 16.43
CA GLY A 41 -17.75 7.01 15.43
C GLY A 41 -17.64 6.49 14.01
N ILE A 42 -17.98 7.37 13.07
CA ILE A 42 -17.81 7.17 11.63
C ILE A 42 -16.78 8.20 11.15
N TYR A 43 -15.74 7.73 10.54
CA TYR A 43 -14.60 8.54 10.09
C TYR A 43 -14.47 8.43 8.58
N THR A 44 -14.60 9.55 7.88
CA THR A 44 -14.45 9.60 6.41
C THR A 44 -13.20 10.38 6.05
N VAL A 45 -12.30 9.73 5.33
CA VAL A 45 -10.97 10.24 4.98
C VAL A 45 -10.71 10.05 3.51
N GLU A 46 -10.11 11.06 2.88
CA GLU A 46 -9.61 10.96 1.51
C GLU A 46 -8.12 10.65 1.49
N SER A 47 -7.66 9.87 0.51
CA SER A 47 -6.23 9.69 0.27
C SER A 47 -5.59 10.90 -0.38
N SER A 48 -4.27 10.92 -0.44
CA SER A 48 -3.53 11.78 -1.34
C SER A 48 -3.95 11.53 -2.79
N LEU A 49 -3.94 12.58 -3.61
CA LEU A 49 -4.25 12.49 -5.03
C LEU A 49 -3.06 11.92 -5.80
N ASP A 50 -3.27 10.80 -6.48
CA ASP A 50 -2.35 10.33 -7.52
C ASP A 50 -2.64 11.06 -8.83
N ALA A 51 -1.60 11.59 -9.48
CA ALA A 51 -1.73 12.46 -10.66
C ALA A 51 -2.28 11.73 -11.90
N GLN A 52 -2.23 10.40 -11.93
CA GLN A 52 -2.69 9.59 -13.07
C GLN A 52 -3.93 8.77 -12.72
N LEU A 53 -4.01 8.28 -11.49
CA LEU A 53 -5.02 7.32 -11.08
C LEU A 53 -6.06 7.89 -10.12
N GLY A 54 -5.93 9.16 -9.73
CA GLY A 54 -6.91 9.84 -8.90
C GLY A 54 -6.77 9.55 -7.41
N LYS A 55 -7.87 9.55 -6.66
CA LYS A 55 -7.88 9.39 -5.21
C LYS A 55 -8.87 8.32 -4.75
N SER A 56 -8.77 7.98 -3.48
CA SER A 56 -9.72 7.09 -2.83
C SER A 56 -10.32 7.74 -1.58
N VAL A 57 -11.50 7.30 -1.20
CA VAL A 57 -12.22 7.71 0.00
C VAL A 57 -12.53 6.49 0.84
N LEU A 58 -12.18 6.53 2.11
CA LEU A 58 -12.53 5.52 3.10
C LEU A 58 -13.55 6.09 4.07
N THR A 59 -14.61 5.33 4.35
CA THR A 59 -15.50 5.53 5.49
C THR A 59 -15.33 4.36 6.45
N LEU A 60 -14.84 4.63 7.65
CA LEU A 60 -14.55 3.64 8.68
C LEU A 60 -15.50 3.82 9.85
N THR A 61 -16.19 2.76 10.26
CA THR A 61 -17.03 2.75 11.47
C THR A 61 -16.31 2.02 12.59
N ILE A 62 -16.08 2.71 13.70
CA ILE A 62 -15.46 2.16 14.91
C ILE A 62 -16.50 2.11 16.02
N ARG A 63 -16.63 0.96 16.69
CA ARG A 63 -17.45 0.74 17.89
C ARG A 63 -16.72 -0.18 18.84
N ASP A 64 -16.74 0.15 20.12
CA ASP A 64 -16.09 -0.66 21.17
C ASP A 64 -14.64 -1.03 20.83
N LYS A 65 -13.88 -0.06 20.29
CA LYS A 65 -12.47 -0.23 19.85
C LYS A 65 -12.27 -1.30 18.78
N LYS A 66 -13.29 -1.53 17.96
CA LYS A 66 -13.24 -2.44 16.80
C LYS A 66 -13.74 -1.74 15.56
N ILE A 67 -13.18 -2.11 14.43
CA ILE A 67 -13.68 -1.71 13.12
C ILE A 67 -14.90 -2.61 12.82
N THR A 68 -16.09 -2.03 12.81
CA THR A 68 -17.33 -2.76 12.56
C THR A 68 -17.81 -2.68 11.12
N ALA A 69 -17.38 -1.65 10.40
CA ALA A 69 -17.61 -1.52 8.96
C ALA A 69 -16.49 -0.68 8.32
N ALA A 70 -16.20 -0.97 7.07
CA ALA A 70 -15.30 -0.19 6.24
C ALA A 70 -15.87 -0.14 4.82
N GLU A 71 -15.97 1.06 4.27
CA GLU A 71 -16.33 1.30 2.88
C GLU A 71 -15.19 2.03 2.20
N PHE A 72 -14.72 1.51 1.07
CA PHE A 72 -13.64 2.09 0.30
C PHE A 72 -14.11 2.37 -1.11
N ALA A 73 -13.88 3.57 -1.62
CA ALA A 73 -14.26 3.99 -2.95
C ALA A 73 -13.09 4.65 -3.67
N GLY A 74 -12.83 4.23 -4.90
CA GLY A 74 -11.85 4.87 -5.78
C GLY A 74 -12.51 5.84 -6.74
N PHE A 75 -11.80 6.92 -7.05
CA PHE A 75 -12.20 7.92 -8.04
C PHE A 75 -11.02 8.17 -8.98
N ASP A 76 -11.30 8.33 -10.26
CA ASP A 76 -10.29 8.68 -11.25
C ASP A 76 -9.89 10.17 -11.13
N ILE A 77 -8.96 10.60 -11.99
CA ILE A 77 -8.46 11.99 -12.01
C ILE A 77 -9.57 13.02 -12.31
N ASN A 78 -10.65 12.59 -12.97
CA ASN A 78 -11.80 13.45 -13.30
C ASN A 78 -12.88 13.41 -12.22
N GLY A 79 -12.66 12.66 -11.13
CA GLY A 79 -13.62 12.47 -10.05
C GLY A 79 -14.72 11.47 -10.36
N LYS A 80 -14.63 10.70 -11.47
CA LYS A 80 -15.56 9.62 -11.76
C LYS A 80 -15.22 8.42 -10.86
N ARG A 81 -16.25 7.82 -10.25
CA ARG A 81 -16.09 6.63 -9.42
C ARG A 81 -15.60 5.45 -10.26
N LYS A 82 -14.65 4.71 -9.72
CA LYS A 82 -14.18 3.46 -10.29
C LYS A 82 -15.19 2.36 -9.96
N ASP A 83 -15.97 1.99 -10.94
CA ASP A 83 -16.95 0.91 -10.90
C ASP A 83 -16.52 -0.26 -11.80
N GLU A 84 -17.41 -1.22 -12.04
CA GLU A 84 -17.16 -2.39 -12.87
C GLU A 84 -16.77 -2.07 -14.32
N ASN A 85 -17.12 -0.87 -14.80
CA ASN A 85 -16.77 -0.43 -16.16
C ASN A 85 -15.44 0.35 -16.20
N TYR A 86 -14.77 0.51 -15.05
CA TYR A 86 -13.51 1.25 -14.99
C TYR A 86 -12.45 0.55 -15.84
N GLY A 87 -11.90 1.29 -16.79
CA GLY A 87 -10.90 0.77 -17.75
C GLY A 87 -11.49 0.16 -19.01
N GLU A 88 -12.81 0.21 -19.26
CA GLU A 88 -13.43 -0.32 -20.48
C GLU A 88 -12.84 0.24 -21.79
N PHE A 89 -12.31 1.46 -21.73
CA PHE A 89 -11.63 2.14 -22.84
C PHE A 89 -10.11 2.13 -22.71
N ALA A 90 -9.53 1.24 -21.90
CA ALA A 90 -8.08 1.12 -21.77
C ALA A 90 -7.43 0.78 -23.10
N ALA A 91 -6.26 1.39 -23.36
CA ALA A 91 -5.58 1.22 -24.65
C ALA A 91 -5.00 -0.20 -24.84
N THR A 92 -4.74 -0.90 -23.75
CA THR A 92 -4.18 -2.25 -23.75
C THR A 92 -4.93 -3.18 -22.81
N VAL A 93 -4.81 -4.49 -23.06
CA VAL A 93 -5.36 -5.52 -22.16
C VAL A 93 -4.73 -5.44 -20.75
N ASP A 94 -3.45 -5.13 -20.67
CA ASP A 94 -2.74 -4.99 -19.41
C ASP A 94 -3.27 -3.80 -18.58
N ASP A 95 -3.53 -2.66 -19.22
CA ASP A 95 -4.13 -1.50 -18.54
C ASP A 95 -5.56 -1.78 -18.07
N TYR A 96 -6.35 -2.53 -18.87
CA TYR A 96 -7.66 -2.99 -18.45
C TYR A 96 -7.59 -3.92 -17.24
N GLN A 97 -6.67 -4.89 -17.23
CA GLN A 97 -6.48 -5.79 -16.10
C GLN A 97 -6.07 -5.04 -14.82
N LYS A 98 -5.20 -4.04 -14.92
CA LYS A 98 -4.84 -3.17 -13.79
C LYS A 98 -6.02 -2.35 -13.29
N ALA A 99 -6.85 -1.84 -14.19
CA ALA A 99 -8.07 -1.13 -13.83
C ALA A 99 -9.05 -2.03 -13.07
N GLN A 100 -9.25 -3.26 -13.54
CA GLN A 100 -10.12 -4.23 -12.86
C GLN A 100 -9.54 -4.68 -11.51
N ALA A 101 -8.21 -4.85 -11.39
CA ALA A 101 -7.57 -5.10 -10.10
C ALA A 101 -7.82 -3.97 -9.08
N ALA A 102 -7.86 -2.72 -9.54
CA ALA A 102 -8.22 -1.59 -8.69
C ALA A 102 -9.70 -1.63 -8.24
N VAL A 103 -10.61 -2.11 -9.10
CA VAL A 103 -12.03 -2.31 -8.75
C VAL A 103 -12.19 -3.44 -7.72
N ASP A 104 -11.45 -4.53 -7.88
CA ASP A 104 -11.46 -5.63 -6.90
C ASP A 104 -10.92 -5.17 -5.54
N ALA A 105 -9.87 -4.35 -5.54
CA ALA A 105 -9.31 -3.77 -4.33
C ALA A 105 -10.34 -3.00 -3.50
N ILE A 106 -11.23 -2.26 -4.15
CA ILE A 106 -12.31 -1.50 -3.50
C ILE A 106 -13.22 -2.40 -2.66
N LYS A 107 -13.43 -3.64 -3.06
CA LYS A 107 -14.27 -4.61 -2.36
C LYS A 107 -13.50 -5.44 -1.34
N ILE A 108 -12.30 -5.87 -1.70
CA ILE A 108 -11.53 -6.88 -0.95
C ILE A 108 -10.84 -6.25 0.25
N TYR A 109 -10.17 -5.11 0.12
CA TYR A 109 -9.40 -4.51 1.20
C TYR A 109 -10.24 -4.17 2.44
N PRO A 110 -11.40 -3.46 2.31
CA PRO A 110 -12.21 -3.17 3.49
C PRO A 110 -12.78 -4.43 4.14
N ALA A 111 -13.13 -5.46 3.36
CA ALA A 111 -13.63 -6.73 3.89
C ALA A 111 -12.55 -7.44 4.73
N GLN A 112 -11.33 -7.55 4.21
CA GLN A 112 -10.20 -8.13 4.95
C GLN A 112 -9.85 -7.34 6.22
N LEU A 113 -9.92 -6.01 6.17
CA LEU A 113 -9.66 -5.17 7.35
C LEU A 113 -10.69 -5.40 8.45
N VAL A 114 -11.98 -5.47 8.11
CA VAL A 114 -13.05 -5.73 9.08
C VAL A 114 -12.91 -7.12 9.68
N GLU A 115 -12.58 -8.12 8.87
CA GLU A 115 -12.40 -9.50 9.31
C GLU A 115 -11.21 -9.66 10.25
N THR A 116 -10.06 -9.13 9.84
CA THR A 116 -8.79 -9.35 10.54
C THR A 116 -8.52 -8.37 11.66
N GLN A 117 -9.13 -7.17 11.63
CA GLN A 117 -8.84 -6.05 12.55
C GLN A 117 -7.36 -5.62 12.52
N ASP A 118 -6.64 -5.98 11.47
CA ASP A 118 -5.19 -5.82 11.36
C ASP A 118 -4.81 -5.45 9.92
N LEU A 119 -4.39 -4.20 9.73
CA LEU A 119 -4.01 -3.69 8.41
C LEU A 119 -2.81 -4.46 7.80
N SER A 120 -1.96 -5.05 8.64
CA SER A 120 -0.82 -5.85 8.16
C SER A 120 -1.25 -7.19 7.54
N LYS A 121 -2.50 -7.59 7.73
CA LYS A 121 -3.10 -8.81 7.16
C LYS A 121 -3.97 -8.54 5.95
N VAL A 122 -4.00 -7.31 5.47
CA VAL A 122 -4.65 -6.97 4.22
C VAL A 122 -3.65 -7.21 3.09
N ASP A 123 -3.93 -8.20 2.26
CA ASP A 123 -3.05 -8.60 1.17
C ASP A 123 -3.17 -7.66 -0.03
N ALA A 124 -2.04 -7.18 -0.52
CA ALA A 124 -2.00 -6.35 -1.71
C ALA A 124 -2.36 -7.17 -2.97
N ILE A 125 -3.27 -6.65 -3.78
CA ILE A 125 -3.65 -7.25 -5.06
C ILE A 125 -2.64 -6.83 -6.13
N SER A 126 -2.13 -7.81 -6.89
CA SER A 126 -1.24 -7.55 -8.02
C SER A 126 -1.92 -6.62 -9.04
N GLY A 127 -1.22 -5.58 -9.47
CA GLY A 127 -1.77 -4.56 -10.36
C GLY A 127 -2.53 -3.43 -9.66
N ALA A 128 -2.85 -3.54 -8.36
CA ALA A 128 -3.57 -2.52 -7.58
C ALA A 128 -2.70 -1.82 -6.53
N THR A 129 -1.40 -1.67 -6.77
CA THR A 129 -0.44 -1.12 -5.80
C THR A 129 -0.83 0.29 -5.31
N ILE A 130 -1.28 1.16 -6.20
CA ILE A 130 -1.70 2.51 -5.82
C ILE A 130 -2.96 2.47 -4.97
N SER A 131 -3.95 1.64 -5.32
CA SER A 131 -5.16 1.45 -4.51
C SER A 131 -4.82 0.90 -3.12
N TYR A 132 -3.82 0.00 -3.01
CA TYR A 132 -3.34 -0.50 -1.73
C TYR A 132 -2.71 0.61 -0.88
N ASN A 133 -1.82 1.41 -1.46
CA ASN A 133 -1.18 2.52 -0.76
C ASN A 133 -2.20 3.55 -0.28
N GLN A 134 -3.19 3.89 -1.13
CA GLN A 134 -4.28 4.79 -0.77
C GLN A 134 -5.17 4.21 0.33
N PHE A 135 -5.43 2.90 0.32
CA PHE A 135 -6.17 2.22 1.38
C PHE A 135 -5.42 2.29 2.72
N VAL A 136 -4.14 1.94 2.72
CA VAL A 136 -3.28 2.01 3.92
C VAL A 136 -3.22 3.44 4.49
N GLU A 137 -3.03 4.44 3.63
CA GLU A 137 -3.02 5.84 4.03
C GLU A 137 -4.33 6.25 4.70
N THR A 138 -5.45 5.94 4.07
CA THR A 138 -6.76 6.35 4.57
C THR A 138 -7.15 5.63 5.87
N VAL A 139 -6.84 4.34 6.01
CA VAL A 139 -7.06 3.61 7.27
C VAL A 139 -6.23 4.21 8.41
N THR A 140 -4.95 4.48 8.15
CA THR A 140 -4.06 5.07 9.16
C THR A 140 -4.59 6.42 9.63
N ARG A 141 -4.96 7.30 8.70
CA ARG A 141 -5.52 8.62 9.02
C ARG A 141 -6.86 8.54 9.75
N ALA A 142 -7.74 7.63 9.35
CA ALA A 142 -9.03 7.45 10.02
C ALA A 142 -8.86 6.99 11.48
N VAL A 143 -7.92 6.09 11.75
CA VAL A 143 -7.59 5.65 13.11
C VAL A 143 -6.94 6.76 13.94
N GLU A 144 -6.06 7.57 13.33
CA GLU A 144 -5.48 8.74 13.98
C GLU A 144 -6.54 9.79 14.33
N GLU A 145 -7.52 10.02 13.46
CA GLU A 145 -8.65 10.90 13.75
C GLU A 145 -9.53 10.37 14.89
N ALA A 146 -9.77 9.07 14.92
CA ALA A 146 -10.53 8.44 15.98
C ALA A 146 -9.86 8.53 17.36
N ALA A 147 -8.54 8.67 17.40
CA ALA A 147 -7.77 8.76 18.65
C ALA A 147 -7.65 10.20 19.22
N LYS A 148 -8.11 11.23 18.49
CA LYS A 148 -8.13 12.63 18.94
C LYS A 148 -9.32 12.90 19.87
#